data_a10b659497da923b59d948996b9ae6f2
#
_entry.id   a10b659497da923b59d948996b9ae6f2
#
_cell.length_a   1.000
_cell.length_b   1.000
_cell.length_c   1.000
_cell.angle_alpha   90.00
_cell.angle_beta   90.00
_cell.angle_gamma   90.00
#
_symmetry.space_group_name_H-M   'P 1'
#
loop_
_entity.id
_entity.type
_entity.pdbx_description
1 polymer ?
#
loop_
_entity_poly.entity_id
_entity_poly.type
_entity_poly.pdbx_seq_one_letter_code
_entity_poly.pdbx_strand_id
1 'polypeptide(L)'
;MNRTGILTDHRFSLHSPGDDHPENPGRMVELHSALGSINDHLVALDGRLADPAQIERVHSPAHVRRIAATANRQRTVLAGDTGTSAGSYEAARLA
;
A
#
# COMPACT_ATOMS: atom_id res chain seq x y z
N MET A 1 -19.90 22.89 1.22
CA MET A 1 -19.46 21.92 2.24
C MET A 1 -18.16 21.26 1.76
N ASN A 2 -17.15 21.26 2.60
CA ASN A 2 -15.88 20.64 2.27
C ASN A 2 -16.01 19.12 2.34
N ARG A 3 -15.51 18.46 1.31
CA ARG A 3 -15.46 17.00 1.27
C ARG A 3 -14.01 16.52 1.29
N THR A 4 -13.79 15.36 1.84
CA THR A 4 -12.48 14.72 1.86
C THR A 4 -12.46 13.60 0.82
N GLY A 5 -11.46 13.63 -0.06
CA GLY A 5 -11.22 12.54 -0.99
C GLY A 5 -10.70 11.33 -0.25
N ILE A 6 -11.18 10.16 -0.62
CA ILE A 6 -10.70 8.89 -0.07
C ILE A 6 -10.40 7.90 -1.18
N LEU A 7 -9.26 7.26 -1.06
CA LEU A 7 -8.88 6.15 -1.90
C LEU A 7 -8.86 4.89 -1.05
N THR A 8 -9.72 3.93 -1.38
CA THR A 8 -9.71 2.60 -0.77
C THR A 8 -9.61 1.57 -1.88
N ASP A 9 -8.83 0.53 -1.66
CA ASP A 9 -8.67 -0.56 -2.63
C ASP A 9 -8.29 -1.82 -1.88
N HIS A 10 -8.96 -2.93 -2.19
CA HIS A 10 -8.68 -4.22 -1.55
C HIS A 10 -7.23 -4.68 -1.78
N ARG A 11 -6.58 -4.19 -2.84
CA ARG A 11 -5.18 -4.52 -3.15
C ARG A 11 -4.20 -3.96 -2.13
N PHE A 12 -4.60 -3.01 -1.29
CA PHE A 12 -3.75 -2.56 -0.17
C PHE A 12 -3.47 -3.70 0.82
N SER A 13 -4.35 -4.69 0.89
CA SER A 13 -4.17 -5.88 1.72
C SER A 13 -3.19 -6.89 1.14
N LEU A 14 -2.67 -6.67 -0.07
CA LEU A 14 -1.65 -7.54 -0.67
C LEU A 14 -0.29 -7.41 0.00
N HIS A 15 -0.07 -6.34 0.75
CA HIS A 15 1.13 -6.20 1.56
C HIS A 15 0.96 -6.95 2.88
N SER A 16 1.79 -7.96 3.10
CA SER A 16 1.77 -8.78 4.31
C SER A 16 3.20 -9.02 4.80
N PRO A 17 3.70 -8.20 5.73
CA PRO A 17 5.10 -8.28 6.18
C PRO A 17 5.41 -9.47 7.08
N GLY A 18 4.41 -10.23 7.50
CA GLY A 18 4.55 -11.41 8.35
C GLY A 18 3.31 -11.60 9.23
N ASP A 19 3.05 -12.84 9.67
CA ASP A 19 1.81 -13.19 10.37
C ASP A 19 1.65 -12.46 11.71
N ASP A 20 2.75 -12.26 12.43
CA ASP A 20 2.75 -11.62 13.74
C ASP A 20 3.19 -10.14 13.68
N HIS A 21 3.28 -9.58 12.48
CA HIS A 21 3.70 -8.19 12.32
C HIS A 21 2.56 -7.23 12.65
N PRO A 22 2.83 -6.13 13.41
CA PRO A 22 1.79 -5.14 13.73
C PRO A 22 1.18 -4.47 12.50
N GLU A 23 1.90 -4.40 11.38
CA GLU A 23 1.40 -3.88 10.10
C GLU A 23 0.77 -4.97 9.23
N ASN A 24 -0.12 -5.76 9.78
CA ASN A 24 -0.77 -6.84 9.05
C ASN A 24 -1.96 -6.35 8.20
N PRO A 25 -2.38 -7.14 7.19
CA PRO A 25 -3.51 -6.76 6.32
C PRO A 25 -4.83 -6.54 7.05
N GLY A 26 -5.01 -7.13 8.23
CA GLY A 26 -6.23 -6.95 9.04
C GLY A 26 -6.48 -5.49 9.40
N ARG A 27 -5.44 -4.69 9.55
CA ARG A 27 -5.59 -3.24 9.78
C ARG A 27 -6.34 -2.55 8.65
N MET A 28 -6.06 -2.93 7.40
CA MET A 28 -6.73 -2.34 6.23
C MET A 28 -8.20 -2.73 6.18
N VAL A 29 -8.51 -3.97 6.51
CA VAL A 29 -9.91 -4.44 6.59
C VAL A 29 -10.68 -3.64 7.62
N GLU A 30 -10.12 -3.45 8.81
CA GLU A 30 -10.76 -2.66 9.88
C GLU A 30 -10.93 -1.19 9.49
N LEU A 31 -9.91 -0.59 8.87
CA LEU A 31 -9.97 0.80 8.42
C LEU A 31 -11.06 1.00 7.36
N HIS A 32 -11.14 0.12 6.38
CA HIS A 32 -12.16 0.21 5.33
C HIS A 32 -13.57 0.06 5.92
N SER A 33 -13.74 -0.83 6.88
CA SER A 33 -15.01 -1.00 7.60
C SER A 33 -15.39 0.26 8.37
N ALA A 34 -14.45 0.84 9.11
CA ALA A 34 -14.67 2.06 9.89
C ALA A 34 -15.03 3.26 8.98
N LEU A 35 -14.36 3.39 7.83
CA LEU A 35 -14.63 4.47 6.89
C LEU A 35 -16.02 4.38 6.26
N GLY A 36 -16.58 3.19 6.14
CA GLY A 36 -17.94 2.99 5.66
C GLY A 36 -18.99 3.67 6.52
N SER A 37 -18.71 3.88 7.82
CA SER A 37 -19.64 4.53 8.75
C SER A 37 -19.67 6.08 8.64
N ILE A 38 -18.70 6.67 7.93
CA ILE A 38 -18.59 8.13 7.76
C ILE A 38 -18.58 8.55 6.29
N ASN A 39 -19.08 7.71 5.40
CA ASN A 39 -18.97 7.91 3.95
C ASN A 39 -19.71 9.16 3.44
N ASP A 40 -20.66 9.71 4.19
CA ASP A 40 -21.40 10.91 3.80
C ASP A 40 -20.50 12.14 3.62
N HIS A 41 -19.34 12.13 4.26
CA HIS A 41 -18.36 13.22 4.22
C HIS A 41 -17.22 12.95 3.25
N LEU A 42 -17.25 11.83 2.55
CA LEU A 42 -16.16 11.33 1.72
C LEU A 42 -16.54 11.32 0.24
N VAL A 43 -15.55 11.57 -0.61
CA VAL A 43 -15.66 11.40 -2.06
C VAL A 43 -14.69 10.30 -2.45
N ALA A 44 -15.21 9.23 -3.03
CA ALA A 44 -14.38 8.14 -3.51
C ALA A 44 -13.50 8.57 -4.68
N LEU A 45 -12.24 8.24 -4.61
CA LEU A 45 -11.27 8.48 -5.67
C LEU A 45 -10.83 7.15 -6.27
N ASP A 46 -10.61 7.14 -7.57
CA ASP A 46 -10.09 5.97 -8.26
C ASP A 46 -8.57 5.90 -8.09
N GLY A 47 -8.08 4.71 -7.71
CA GLY A 47 -6.66 4.44 -7.62
C GLY A 47 -6.04 4.09 -8.97
N ARG A 48 -4.79 4.44 -9.16
CA ARG A 48 -3.98 3.98 -10.28
C ARG A 48 -2.57 3.65 -9.80
N LEU A 49 -1.93 2.72 -10.49
CA LEU A 49 -0.53 2.41 -10.19
C LEU A 49 0.36 3.58 -10.58
N ALA A 50 1.17 4.07 -9.64
CA ALA A 50 2.15 5.10 -9.94
C ALA A 50 3.22 4.55 -10.89
N ASP A 51 3.64 5.35 -11.86
CA ASP A 51 4.79 5.01 -12.69
C ASP A 51 6.08 5.12 -11.87
N PRO A 52 7.05 4.23 -12.09
CA PRO A 52 8.35 4.32 -11.41
C PRO A 52 8.98 5.71 -11.51
N ALA A 53 8.83 6.40 -12.65
CA ALA A 53 9.35 7.75 -12.83
C ALA A 53 8.72 8.76 -11.85
N GLN A 54 7.46 8.58 -11.48
CA GLN A 54 6.79 9.43 -10.50
C GLN A 54 7.35 9.21 -9.09
N ILE A 55 7.63 7.95 -8.76
CA ILE A 55 8.22 7.58 -7.47
C ILE A 55 9.66 8.10 -7.37
N GLU A 56 10.39 8.11 -8.47
CA GLU A 56 11.77 8.59 -8.55
C GLU A 56 11.91 10.11 -8.32
N ARG A 57 10.81 10.84 -8.28
CA ARG A 57 10.84 12.26 -7.89
C ARG A 57 11.30 12.47 -6.45
N VAL A 58 11.10 11.49 -5.59
CA VAL A 58 11.43 11.56 -4.15
C VAL A 58 12.33 10.40 -3.70
N HIS A 59 12.49 9.37 -4.52
CA HIS A 59 13.34 8.21 -4.23
C HIS A 59 14.38 8.03 -5.31
N SER A 60 15.56 7.53 -4.94
CA SER A 60 16.58 7.21 -5.93
C SER A 60 16.13 6.08 -6.86
N PRO A 61 16.56 6.07 -8.13
CA PRO A 61 16.29 4.96 -9.04
C PRO A 61 16.74 3.60 -8.48
N ALA A 62 17.87 3.57 -7.76
CA ALA A 62 18.39 2.35 -7.14
C ALA A 62 17.43 1.82 -6.07
N HIS A 63 16.86 2.71 -5.24
CA HIS A 63 15.87 2.33 -4.24
C HIS A 63 14.60 1.77 -4.89
N VAL A 64 14.09 2.45 -5.91
CA VAL A 64 12.90 1.98 -6.64
C VAL A 64 13.14 0.60 -7.23
N ARG A 65 14.30 0.37 -7.85
CA ARG A 65 14.65 -0.96 -8.39
C ARG A 65 14.74 -2.03 -7.29
N ARG A 66 15.30 -1.67 -6.14
CA ARG A 66 15.41 -2.59 -5.00
C ARG A 66 14.03 -3.05 -4.53
N ILE A 67 13.09 -2.12 -4.41
CA ILE A 67 11.73 -2.47 -3.98
C ILE A 67 10.98 -3.22 -5.08
N ALA A 68 11.13 -2.83 -6.33
CA ALA A 68 10.52 -3.53 -7.46
C ALA A 68 10.97 -5.00 -7.56
N ALA A 69 12.22 -5.28 -7.18
CA ALA A 69 12.76 -6.63 -7.18
C ALA A 69 12.09 -7.56 -6.17
N THR A 70 11.35 -7.03 -5.20
CA THR A 70 10.58 -7.84 -4.24
C THR A 70 9.26 -8.35 -4.82
N ALA A 71 8.82 -7.83 -5.96
CA ALA A 71 7.58 -8.26 -6.61
C ALA A 71 7.61 -9.76 -6.90
N ASN A 72 6.48 -10.42 -6.64
CA ASN A 72 6.30 -11.86 -6.84
C ASN A 72 7.20 -12.76 -5.97
N ARG A 73 7.93 -12.19 -5.04
CA ARG A 73 8.66 -12.96 -4.03
C ARG A 73 7.80 -13.12 -2.79
N GLN A 74 7.67 -14.34 -2.31
CA GLN A 74 6.81 -14.65 -1.17
C GLN A 74 7.19 -13.85 0.08
N ARG A 75 8.47 -13.67 0.31
CA ARG A 75 8.97 -12.91 1.45
C ARG A 75 10.35 -12.34 1.18
N THR A 76 10.51 -11.05 1.51
CA THR A 76 11.81 -10.38 1.49
C THR A 76 11.92 -9.53 2.76
N VAL A 77 13.06 -9.59 3.42
CA VAL A 77 13.38 -8.75 4.58
C VAL A 77 14.26 -7.61 4.11
N LEU A 78 13.76 -6.38 4.20
CA LEU A 78 14.49 -5.17 3.81
C LEU A 78 15.34 -4.62 4.95
N ALA A 79 14.84 -4.71 6.17
CA ALA A 79 15.50 -4.28 7.40
C ALA A 79 14.88 -5.08 8.56
N GLY A 80 15.34 -4.87 9.78
CA GLY A 80 14.99 -5.70 10.93
C GLY A 80 13.49 -5.96 11.10
N ASP A 81 12.66 -4.91 10.98
CA ASP A 81 11.20 -5.01 11.14
C ASP A 81 10.44 -4.64 9.85
N THR A 82 11.11 -4.59 8.73
CA THR A 82 10.54 -4.22 7.45
C THR A 82 10.60 -5.39 6.48
N GLY A 83 9.46 -5.99 6.23
CA GLY A 83 9.32 -7.13 5.33
C GLY A 83 8.36 -6.83 4.19
N THR A 84 8.49 -7.60 3.11
CA THR A 84 7.59 -7.52 1.96
C THR A 84 7.07 -8.90 1.60
N SER A 85 5.94 -8.92 0.89
CA SER A 85 5.34 -10.12 0.30
C SER A 85 5.21 -9.93 -1.22
N ALA A 86 4.66 -10.93 -1.89
CA ALA A 86 4.55 -10.93 -3.36
C ALA A 86 3.79 -9.72 -3.91
N GLY A 87 2.78 -9.23 -3.19
CA GLY A 87 1.95 -8.10 -3.61
C GLY A 87 2.33 -6.75 -3.03
N SER A 88 3.39 -6.66 -2.24
CA SER A 88 3.76 -5.42 -1.55
C SER A 88 4.11 -4.29 -2.50
N TYR A 89 4.87 -4.56 -3.54
CA TYR A 89 5.26 -3.54 -4.52
C TYR A 89 4.04 -2.97 -5.26
N GLU A 90 3.11 -3.83 -5.69
CA GLU A 90 1.86 -3.38 -6.31
C GLU A 90 1.04 -2.50 -5.37
N ALA A 91 0.86 -2.95 -4.12
CA ALA A 91 0.13 -2.19 -3.10
C ALA A 91 0.77 -0.81 -2.88
N ALA A 92 2.08 -0.74 -2.80
CA ALA A 92 2.81 0.53 -2.61
C ALA A 92 2.65 1.47 -3.81
N ARG A 93 2.69 0.95 -5.03
CA ARG A 93 2.48 1.77 -6.24
C ARG A 93 1.06 2.32 -6.34
N LEU A 94 0.09 1.57 -5.83
CA LEU A 94 -1.31 1.98 -5.86
C LEU A 94 -1.61 3.05 -4.81
N ALA A 95 -0.97 2.95 -3.65
CA ALA A 95 -1.16 3.91 -2.56
C ALA A 95 -0.52 5.26 -2.88
#